data_4c7ff509abb888889dd5b9e4177ad852
#
_entry.id   4c7ff509abb888889dd5b9e4177ad852
#
_cell.length_a   1.000
_cell.length_b   1.000
_cell.length_c   1.000
_cell.angle_alpha   90.00
_cell.angle_beta   90.00
_cell.angle_gamma   90.00
#
_symmetry.space_group_name_H-M   'P 1'
#
loop_
_entity.id
_entity.type
_entity.pdbx_description
1 polymer ?
#
loop_
_entity_poly.entity_id
_entity_poly.type
_entity_poly.pdbx_seq_one_letter_code
_entity_poly.pdbx_strand_id
1 'polypeptide(L)'
;MGLDNGSRMTRECHVRFCERLGVGLPRPTHHFGMKLHIGVDSQSGLAHSAVVTSANVHDKHPLPKLLHGHEQRVYGDSAYASQNALIRDKAPKARDFTNQRTRRAGEVDEVARGKNRNKSKIRARVEHVFAVVKRLWGFTKVRYRGLAKNANRAFVALALTNVYLSRRRLMAQVRP
;
A
#
# COMPACT_ATOMS: atom_id res chain seq x y z
N MET A 1 -20.25 -8.46 -22.94
CA MET A 1 -19.47 -8.85 -21.75
C MET A 1 -18.30 -7.87 -21.61
N GLY A 2 -18.49 -6.85 -20.81
CA GLY A 2 -17.48 -5.83 -20.55
C GLY A 2 -16.45 -6.35 -19.56
N LEU A 3 -15.22 -6.51 -20.01
CA LEU A 3 -14.10 -6.75 -19.10
C LEU A 3 -13.74 -5.42 -18.44
N ASP A 4 -14.23 -5.24 -17.23
CA ASP A 4 -13.90 -4.15 -16.36
C ASP A 4 -12.45 -4.29 -15.89
N ASN A 5 -11.52 -3.66 -16.62
CA ASN A 5 -10.10 -3.58 -16.29
C ASN A 5 -9.78 -2.30 -15.53
N GLY A 6 -10.65 -1.94 -14.62
CA GLY A 6 -10.38 -0.88 -13.66
C GLY A 6 -9.20 -1.23 -12.75
N SER A 7 -8.29 -0.30 -12.59
CA SER A 7 -7.24 -0.35 -11.57
C SER A 7 -7.87 -0.68 -10.21
N ARG A 8 -7.83 -1.94 -9.80
CA ARG A 8 -8.29 -2.35 -8.48
C ARG A 8 -7.34 -1.79 -7.45
N MET A 9 -7.77 -0.76 -6.76
CA MET A 9 -7.24 -0.42 -5.45
C MET A 9 -7.65 -1.55 -4.50
N THR A 10 -6.78 -2.51 -4.29
CA THR A 10 -6.95 -3.41 -3.17
C THR A 10 -6.74 -2.60 -1.90
N ARG A 11 -7.46 -2.93 -0.83
CA ARG A 11 -7.34 -2.29 0.51
C ARG A 11 -5.98 -2.52 1.18
N GLU A 12 -5.00 -2.84 0.42
CA GLU A 12 -3.64 -3.18 0.81
C GLU A 12 -2.71 -2.00 0.57
N CYS A 13 -1.58 -1.95 1.24
CA CYS A 13 -0.56 -0.90 1.13
C CYS A 13 0.12 -0.82 -0.25
N HIS A 14 -0.58 -1.10 -1.34
CA HIS A 14 -0.01 -1.09 -2.68
C HIS A 14 -1.00 -0.62 -3.74
N VAL A 15 -0.49 -0.05 -4.80
CA VAL A 15 -1.23 0.34 -6.01
C VAL A 15 -0.72 -0.46 -7.18
N ARG A 16 -1.62 -1.15 -7.89
CA ARG A 16 -1.32 -1.81 -9.15
C ARG A 16 -1.48 -0.82 -10.30
N PHE A 17 -0.43 -0.66 -11.08
CA PHE A 17 -0.48 0.05 -12.36
C PHE A 17 -0.47 -0.99 -13.48
N CYS A 18 -1.59 -1.15 -14.18
CA CYS A 18 -1.66 -1.97 -15.39
C CYS A 18 -1.61 -1.05 -16.60
N GLU A 19 -0.57 -1.15 -17.44
CA GLU A 19 -0.59 -0.60 -18.79
C GLU A 19 -1.06 -1.66 -19.78
N ARG A 20 -2.09 -1.34 -20.56
CA ARG A 20 -2.38 -2.02 -21.80
C ARG A 20 -1.53 -1.37 -22.90
N LEU A 21 -0.48 -2.03 -23.32
CA LEU A 21 0.06 -1.83 -24.64
C LEU A 21 -0.82 -2.63 -25.60
N GLY A 22 -1.58 -1.92 -26.45
CA GLY A 22 -2.41 -2.51 -27.46
C GLY A 22 -1.57 -3.22 -28.50
N VAL A 23 -1.51 -4.55 -28.41
CA VAL A 23 -1.27 -5.47 -29.53
C VAL A 23 -2.11 -6.71 -29.22
N GLY A 24 -3.09 -6.95 -30.06
CA GLY A 24 -3.99 -8.09 -29.91
C GLY A 24 -3.26 -9.40 -30.10
N LEU A 25 -3.20 -10.19 -29.02
CA LEU A 25 -3.07 -11.65 -29.06
C LEU A 25 -3.60 -12.20 -27.71
N PRO A 26 -4.45 -13.23 -27.72
CA PRO A 26 -4.95 -13.84 -26.50
C PRO A 26 -3.89 -14.78 -25.94
N ARG A 27 -3.17 -14.35 -24.92
CA ARG A 27 -2.30 -15.21 -24.11
C ARG A 27 -2.30 -14.80 -22.64
N PRO A 28 -1.99 -15.75 -21.73
CA PRO A 28 -2.24 -15.62 -20.31
C PRO A 28 -1.58 -14.38 -19.74
N THR A 29 -2.33 -13.67 -19.03
CA THR A 29 -2.12 -12.45 -18.29
C THR A 29 -0.69 -12.25 -17.75
N HIS A 30 0.24 -11.82 -18.59
CA HIS A 30 1.41 -11.13 -18.12
C HIS A 30 0.94 -9.77 -17.57
N HIS A 31 0.89 -9.63 -16.27
CA HIS A 31 0.63 -8.37 -15.63
C HIS A 31 1.83 -7.43 -15.87
N PHE A 32 1.82 -6.74 -16.99
CA PHE A 32 2.75 -5.64 -17.23
C PHE A 32 2.33 -4.48 -16.34
N GLY A 33 3.16 -4.11 -15.41
CA GLY A 33 2.88 -3.00 -14.52
C GLY A 33 3.83 -2.98 -13.33
N MET A 34 3.62 -2.00 -12.46
CA MET A 34 4.40 -1.80 -11.24
C MET A 34 3.47 -1.66 -10.06
N LYS A 35 3.95 -2.07 -8.90
CA LYS A 35 3.26 -1.89 -7.61
C LYS A 35 4.05 -0.92 -6.76
N LEU A 36 3.34 0.00 -6.13
CA LEU A 36 3.87 0.86 -5.10
C LEU A 36 3.39 0.36 -3.74
N HIS A 37 4.33 -0.02 -2.88
CA HIS A 37 4.09 -0.41 -1.50
C HIS A 37 4.54 0.72 -0.59
N ILE A 38 3.73 1.09 0.40
CA ILE A 38 4.07 2.15 1.34
C ILE A 38 3.84 1.72 2.78
N GLY A 39 4.72 2.17 3.66
CA GLY A 39 4.51 2.18 5.10
C GLY A 39 4.02 3.56 5.52
N VAL A 40 2.91 3.60 6.26
CA VAL A 40 2.30 4.85 6.73
C VAL A 40 2.21 4.80 8.24
N ASP A 41 2.68 5.86 8.89
CA ASP A 41 2.53 6.00 10.33
C ASP A 41 1.06 6.19 10.71
N SER A 42 0.62 5.37 11.66
CA SER A 42 -0.78 5.34 12.10
C SER A 42 -1.21 6.57 12.89
N GLN A 43 -0.29 7.39 13.39
CA GLN A 43 -0.60 8.62 14.14
C GLN A 43 -0.63 9.84 13.24
N SER A 44 0.45 10.08 12.50
CA SER A 44 0.58 11.25 11.62
C SER A 44 -0.14 11.08 10.28
N GLY A 45 -0.32 9.84 9.80
CA GLY A 45 -0.84 9.55 8.47
C GLY A 45 0.17 9.83 7.36
N LEU A 46 1.46 9.99 7.68
CA LEU A 46 2.52 10.25 6.72
C LEU A 46 3.19 8.96 6.27
N ALA A 47 3.60 8.92 5.00
CA ALA A 47 4.37 7.81 4.47
C ALA A 47 5.83 7.92 4.94
N HIS A 48 6.34 6.91 5.64
CA HIS A 48 7.72 6.84 6.14
C HIS A 48 8.61 5.94 5.30
N SER A 49 8.04 4.96 4.61
CA SER A 49 8.78 4.03 3.76
C SER A 49 8.01 3.74 2.47
N ALA A 50 8.74 3.42 1.41
CA ALA A 50 8.15 3.08 0.14
C ALA A 50 9.04 2.14 -0.67
N VAL A 51 8.43 1.20 -1.37
CA VAL A 51 9.10 0.25 -2.26
C VAL A 51 8.28 0.12 -3.55
N VAL A 52 8.96 0.22 -4.69
CA VAL A 52 8.35 -0.03 -6.00
C VAL A 52 8.84 -1.37 -6.52
N THR A 53 7.91 -2.22 -6.95
CA THR A 53 8.21 -3.54 -7.50
C THR A 53 7.52 -3.72 -8.85
N SER A 54 7.97 -4.70 -9.62
CA SER A 54 7.20 -5.16 -10.79
C SER A 54 5.90 -5.84 -10.33
N ALA A 55 4.88 -5.83 -11.18
CA ALA A 55 3.53 -6.30 -10.83
C ALA A 55 3.46 -7.80 -10.49
N ASN A 56 4.41 -8.61 -10.97
CA ASN A 56 4.51 -10.04 -10.70
C ASN A 56 5.04 -10.37 -9.28
N VAL A 57 5.67 -9.40 -8.59
CA VAL A 57 6.18 -9.62 -7.24
C VAL A 57 5.01 -9.70 -6.27
N HIS A 58 5.00 -10.75 -5.43
CA HIS A 58 3.97 -10.92 -4.42
C HIS A 58 4.11 -9.88 -3.30
N ASP A 59 3.00 -9.37 -2.81
CA ASP A 59 2.93 -8.22 -1.88
C ASP A 59 3.66 -8.44 -0.55
N LYS A 60 3.83 -9.70 -0.13
CA LYS A 60 4.60 -10.06 1.08
C LYS A 60 6.09 -9.78 0.99
N HIS A 61 6.69 -9.83 -0.22
CA HIS A 61 8.14 -9.71 -0.38
C HIS A 61 8.71 -8.33 -0.01
N PRO A 62 8.06 -7.19 -0.29
CA PRO A 62 8.58 -5.89 0.12
C PRO A 62 8.37 -5.56 1.61
N LEU A 63 7.62 -6.35 2.37
CA LEU A 63 7.34 -6.08 3.78
C LEU A 63 8.60 -5.81 4.63
N PRO A 64 9.71 -6.59 4.53
CA PRO A 64 10.91 -6.31 5.32
C PRO A 64 11.55 -4.96 5.05
N LYS A 65 11.34 -4.40 3.83
CA LYS A 65 11.85 -3.09 3.43
C LYS A 65 10.95 -1.93 3.84
N LEU A 66 9.71 -2.23 4.27
CA LEU A 66 8.75 -1.25 4.75
C LEU A 66 8.85 -1.07 6.27
N LEU A 67 9.37 -2.07 6.99
CA LEU A 67 9.58 -2.02 8.43
C LEU A 67 10.95 -1.41 8.75
N HIS A 68 11.00 -0.53 9.76
CA HIS A 68 12.22 0.15 10.22
C HIS A 68 12.70 -0.33 11.60
N GLY A 69 11.97 -1.26 12.26
CA GLY A 69 12.37 -1.88 13.52
C GLY A 69 11.91 -1.18 14.79
N HIS A 70 11.38 0.03 14.69
CA HIS A 70 10.87 0.81 15.83
C HIS A 70 9.35 0.81 15.96
N GLU A 71 8.66 0.04 15.14
CA GLU A 71 7.21 -0.10 15.17
C GLU A 71 6.75 -0.69 16.50
N GLN A 72 5.68 -0.12 17.05
CA GLN A 72 4.96 -0.68 18.19
C GLN A 72 3.78 -1.53 17.76
N ARG A 73 3.21 -1.23 16.59
CA ARG A 73 2.06 -1.93 16.01
C ARG A 73 2.18 -1.98 14.50
N VAL A 74 1.97 -3.15 13.92
CA VAL A 74 1.95 -3.35 12.47
C VAL A 74 0.54 -3.72 12.05
N TYR A 75 -0.04 -2.93 11.14
CA TYR A 75 -1.35 -3.17 10.54
C TYR A 75 -1.15 -3.56 9.08
N GLY A 76 -1.72 -4.66 8.68
CA GLY A 76 -1.63 -5.17 7.32
C GLY A 76 -2.93 -5.84 6.88
N ASP A 77 -3.02 -6.15 5.61
CA ASP A 77 -4.11 -6.96 5.07
C ASP A 77 -3.91 -8.44 5.38
N SER A 78 -4.93 -9.23 5.11
CA SER A 78 -4.90 -10.69 5.26
C SER A 78 -3.82 -11.37 4.41
N ALA A 79 -3.33 -10.72 3.37
CA ALA A 79 -2.17 -11.18 2.59
C ALA A 79 -0.88 -11.27 3.43
N TYR A 80 -0.78 -10.47 4.51
CA TYR A 80 0.37 -10.44 5.42
C TYR A 80 0.17 -11.32 6.67
N ALA A 81 -1.00 -11.93 6.86
CA ALA A 81 -1.31 -12.74 8.05
C ALA A 81 -0.34 -13.93 8.29
N SER A 82 0.34 -14.41 7.24
CA SER A 82 1.34 -15.46 7.32
C SER A 82 2.77 -14.96 7.59
N GLN A 83 2.97 -13.65 7.80
CA GLN A 83 4.29 -13.04 7.92
C GLN A 83 4.68 -12.69 9.37
N ASN A 84 4.02 -13.29 10.36
CA ASN A 84 4.25 -13.01 11.78
C ASN A 84 5.71 -13.23 12.21
N ALA A 85 6.36 -14.27 11.70
CA ALA A 85 7.77 -14.55 12.00
C ALA A 85 8.68 -13.43 11.48
N LEU A 86 8.43 -12.96 10.27
CA LEU A 86 9.19 -11.89 9.64
C LEU A 86 8.96 -10.54 10.36
N ILE A 87 7.72 -10.27 10.79
CA ILE A 87 7.41 -9.05 11.56
C ILE A 87 8.15 -9.08 12.90
N ARG A 88 8.19 -10.23 13.58
CA ARG A 88 8.94 -10.38 14.84
C ARG A 88 10.45 -10.23 14.66
N ASP A 89 10.98 -10.74 13.56
CA ASP A 89 12.41 -10.60 13.23
C ASP A 89 12.79 -9.14 12.98
N LYS A 90 12.02 -8.42 12.15
CA LYS A 90 12.31 -7.05 11.73
C LYS A 90 11.87 -5.98 12.74
N ALA A 91 10.81 -6.23 13.47
CA ALA A 91 10.24 -5.32 14.46
C ALA A 91 9.91 -6.07 15.76
N PRO A 92 10.91 -6.44 16.59
CA PRO A 92 10.72 -7.33 17.76
C PRO A 92 9.75 -6.77 18.81
N LYS A 93 9.62 -5.43 18.90
CA LYS A 93 8.72 -4.74 19.83
C LYS A 93 7.31 -4.57 19.29
N ALA A 94 7.09 -4.86 18.00
CA ALA A 94 5.81 -4.62 17.35
C ALA A 94 4.80 -5.72 17.69
N ARG A 95 3.58 -5.28 18.01
CA ARG A 95 2.41 -6.17 18.05
C ARG A 95 1.82 -6.27 16.64
N ASP A 96 1.57 -7.50 16.21
CA ASP A 96 0.98 -7.77 14.91
C ASP A 96 -0.55 -7.62 14.96
N PHE A 97 -1.08 -6.66 14.21
CA PHE A 97 -2.49 -6.39 14.00
C PHE A 97 -2.92 -6.63 12.55
N THR A 98 -2.21 -7.48 11.80
CA THR A 98 -2.66 -7.86 10.46
C THR A 98 -4.05 -8.48 10.50
N ASN A 99 -4.82 -8.25 9.43
CA ASN A 99 -6.16 -8.82 9.31
C ASN A 99 -6.06 -10.33 9.11
N GLN A 100 -6.91 -11.07 9.80
CA GLN A 100 -7.01 -12.52 9.63
C GLN A 100 -8.05 -12.87 8.56
N ARG A 101 -7.90 -14.03 7.94
CA ARG A 101 -8.91 -14.55 7.03
C ARG A 101 -10.16 -14.90 7.81
N THR A 102 -11.29 -14.32 7.44
CA THR A 102 -12.58 -14.50 8.11
C THR A 102 -13.43 -15.61 7.51
N ARG A 103 -13.06 -16.14 6.34
CA ARG A 103 -13.74 -17.28 5.70
C ARG A 103 -12.87 -18.51 5.75
N ARG A 104 -13.42 -19.60 6.32
CA ARG A 104 -12.86 -20.95 6.26
C ARG A 104 -13.98 -21.91 5.88
N ALA A 105 -13.77 -22.74 4.86
CA ALA A 105 -14.73 -23.77 4.41
C ALA A 105 -16.18 -23.27 4.22
N GLY A 106 -16.38 -22.03 3.79
CA GLY A 106 -17.71 -21.47 3.57
C GLY A 106 -18.32 -20.72 4.76
N GLU A 107 -17.85 -20.95 5.96
CA GLU A 107 -18.31 -20.27 7.17
C GLU A 107 -17.57 -18.95 7.40
N VAL A 108 -18.29 -17.97 7.97
CA VAL A 108 -17.77 -16.65 8.30
C VAL A 108 -17.58 -16.53 9.80
N ASP A 109 -16.35 -16.33 10.25
CA ASP A 109 -16.04 -16.00 11.64
C ASP A 109 -16.40 -14.52 11.91
N GLU A 110 -17.55 -14.30 12.54
CA GLU A 110 -18.07 -12.97 12.86
C GLU A 110 -17.19 -12.23 13.91
N VAL A 111 -16.54 -12.96 14.82
CA VAL A 111 -15.64 -12.36 15.82
C VAL A 111 -14.38 -11.84 15.13
N ALA A 112 -13.77 -12.63 14.26
CA ALA A 112 -12.63 -12.21 13.45
C ALA A 112 -13.00 -11.04 12.52
N ARG A 113 -14.23 -11.05 11.97
CA ARG A 113 -14.77 -9.96 11.13
C ARG A 113 -14.90 -8.64 11.92
N GLY A 114 -15.42 -8.69 13.14
CA GLY A 114 -15.52 -7.54 14.03
C GLY A 114 -14.15 -6.95 14.38
N LYS A 115 -13.17 -7.79 14.74
CA LYS A 115 -11.78 -7.40 14.99
C LYS A 115 -11.13 -6.77 13.75
N ASN A 116 -11.33 -7.35 12.58
CA ASN A 116 -10.79 -6.83 11.32
C ASN A 116 -11.39 -5.46 10.96
N ARG A 117 -12.67 -5.21 11.25
CA ARG A 117 -13.33 -3.91 11.01
C ARG A 117 -12.62 -2.77 11.76
N ASN A 118 -12.23 -2.98 13.02
CA ASN A 118 -11.51 -1.98 13.80
C ASN A 118 -10.09 -1.75 13.26
N LYS A 119 -9.38 -2.80 12.87
CA LYS A 119 -8.05 -2.70 12.25
C LYS A 119 -8.12 -1.97 10.90
N SER A 120 -9.17 -2.20 10.11
CA SER A 120 -9.38 -1.57 8.81
C SER A 120 -9.59 -0.06 8.89
N LYS A 121 -10.16 0.47 9.99
CA LYS A 121 -10.28 1.92 10.21
C LYS A 121 -8.90 2.60 10.28
N ILE A 122 -7.92 1.95 10.90
CA ILE A 122 -6.54 2.48 10.97
C ILE A 122 -5.87 2.40 9.60
N ARG A 123 -6.08 1.30 8.87
CA ARG A 123 -5.56 1.11 7.51
C ARG A 123 -6.09 2.13 6.49
N ALA A 124 -7.27 2.70 6.72
CA ALA A 124 -7.83 3.73 5.86
C ALA A 124 -6.89 4.96 5.69
N ARG A 125 -5.95 5.18 6.61
CA ARG A 125 -4.93 6.23 6.47
C ARG A 125 -4.00 6.00 5.28
N VAL A 126 -3.67 4.76 4.98
CA VAL A 126 -2.89 4.39 3.78
C VAL A 126 -3.66 4.73 2.50
N GLU A 127 -4.96 4.45 2.49
CA GLU A 127 -5.83 4.77 1.36
C GLU A 127 -5.91 6.29 1.12
N HIS A 128 -5.88 7.08 2.20
CA HIS A 128 -5.84 8.54 2.10
C HIS A 128 -4.56 9.04 1.42
N VAL A 129 -3.38 8.49 1.79
CA VAL A 129 -2.11 8.81 1.11
C VAL A 129 -2.21 8.50 -0.38
N PHE A 130 -2.70 7.31 -0.75
CA PHE A 130 -2.89 6.95 -2.16
C PHE A 130 -3.89 7.84 -2.89
N ALA A 131 -4.97 8.26 -2.22
CA ALA A 131 -5.94 9.18 -2.80
C ALA A 131 -5.28 10.53 -3.16
N VAL A 132 -4.43 11.07 -2.29
CA VAL A 132 -3.68 12.30 -2.56
C VAL A 132 -2.69 12.11 -3.71
N VAL A 133 -1.89 11.03 -3.68
CA VAL A 133 -0.93 10.69 -4.74
C VAL A 133 -1.61 10.62 -6.11
N LYS A 134 -2.79 10.01 -6.17
CA LYS A 134 -3.53 9.88 -7.43
C LYS A 134 -4.19 11.18 -7.88
N ARG A 135 -4.88 11.87 -6.97
CA ARG A 135 -5.69 13.06 -7.32
C ARG A 135 -4.84 14.29 -7.57
N LEU A 136 -3.86 14.58 -6.72
CA LEU A 136 -3.06 15.80 -6.84
C LEU A 136 -1.85 15.62 -7.77
N TRP A 137 -1.19 14.45 -7.73
CA TRP A 137 0.05 14.24 -8.49
C TRP A 137 -0.17 13.41 -9.76
N GLY A 138 -1.42 13.07 -10.08
CA GLY A 138 -1.77 12.35 -11.31
C GLY A 138 -1.04 11.02 -11.46
N PHE A 139 -0.75 10.35 -10.33
CA PHE A 139 -0.01 9.09 -10.32
C PHE A 139 -0.97 7.91 -10.57
N THR A 140 -1.54 7.88 -11.79
CA THR A 140 -2.52 6.87 -12.22
C THR A 140 -1.96 5.90 -13.24
N LYS A 141 -0.88 6.28 -13.94
CA LYS A 141 -0.26 5.50 -15.02
C LYS A 141 1.26 5.48 -14.86
N VAL A 142 1.87 4.38 -15.28
CA VAL A 142 3.31 4.29 -15.52
C VAL A 142 3.65 5.18 -16.71
N ARG A 143 4.61 6.10 -16.55
CA ARG A 143 4.98 7.07 -17.62
C ARG A 143 6.34 6.78 -18.25
N TYR A 144 7.21 6.09 -17.54
CA TYR A 144 8.58 5.87 -17.98
C TYR A 144 8.86 4.39 -18.22
N ARG A 145 9.80 4.09 -19.09
CA ARG A 145 10.35 2.73 -19.20
C ARG A 145 11.28 2.45 -18.03
N GLY A 146 11.17 1.26 -17.47
CA GLY A 146 12.01 0.78 -16.37
C GLY A 146 11.53 1.15 -14.97
N LEU A 147 11.92 0.31 -14.01
CA LEU A 147 11.48 0.41 -12.62
C LEU A 147 12.04 1.67 -11.95
N ALA A 148 13.33 1.97 -12.13
CA ALA A 148 14.01 3.04 -11.42
C ALA A 148 13.39 4.43 -11.69
N LYS A 149 13.11 4.77 -12.96
CA LYS A 149 12.52 6.06 -13.32
C LYS A 149 11.10 6.23 -12.73
N ASN A 150 10.31 5.15 -12.73
CA ASN A 150 8.97 5.18 -12.14
C ASN A 150 9.02 5.19 -10.61
N ALA A 151 10.00 4.53 -9.99
CA ALA A 151 10.25 4.57 -8.55
C ALA A 151 10.60 6.00 -8.10
N ASN A 152 11.51 6.68 -8.79
CA ASN A 152 11.86 8.07 -8.48
C ASN A 152 10.64 8.99 -8.55
N ARG A 153 9.82 8.84 -9.59
CA ARG A 153 8.55 9.60 -9.68
C ARG A 153 7.61 9.30 -8.53
N ALA A 154 7.50 8.03 -8.12
CA ALA A 154 6.66 7.62 -6.99
C ALA A 154 7.16 8.25 -5.69
N PHE A 155 8.46 8.25 -5.45
CA PHE A 155 9.07 8.82 -4.23
C PHE A 155 8.88 10.33 -4.17
N VAL A 156 9.04 11.04 -5.29
CA VAL A 156 8.74 12.49 -5.37
C VAL A 156 7.27 12.75 -5.07
N ALA A 157 6.34 11.98 -5.66
CA ALA A 157 4.92 12.14 -5.40
C ALA A 157 4.56 11.88 -3.93
N LEU A 158 5.19 10.89 -3.28
CA LEU A 158 5.00 10.61 -1.86
C LEU A 158 5.57 11.72 -0.98
N ALA A 159 6.75 12.25 -1.29
CA ALA A 159 7.35 13.37 -0.56
C ALA A 159 6.44 14.60 -0.61
N LEU A 160 5.96 14.97 -1.79
CA LEU A 160 5.01 16.07 -1.98
C LEU A 160 3.67 15.79 -1.27
N THR A 161 3.22 14.53 -1.23
CA THR A 161 2.04 14.12 -0.47
C THR A 161 2.24 14.35 1.02
N ASN A 162 3.39 14.00 1.58
CA ASN A 162 3.69 14.23 2.99
C ASN A 162 3.69 15.73 3.32
N VAL A 163 4.29 16.57 2.48
CA VAL A 163 4.23 18.04 2.63
C VAL A 163 2.78 18.54 2.60
N TYR A 164 2.00 18.07 1.62
CA TYR A 164 0.59 18.45 1.51
C TYR A 164 -0.24 18.02 2.73
N LEU A 165 -0.06 16.83 3.24
CA LEU A 165 -0.76 16.33 4.42
C LEU A 165 -0.34 17.08 5.69
N SER A 166 0.92 17.50 5.78
CA SER A 166 1.48 18.24 6.92
C SER A 166 1.20 19.75 6.85
N ARG A 167 0.69 20.28 5.75
CA ARG A 167 0.62 21.73 5.47
C ARG A 167 0.01 22.56 6.59
N ARG A 168 -1.06 22.06 7.25
CA ARG A 168 -1.71 22.78 8.36
C ARG A 168 -0.78 22.91 9.58
N ARG A 169 -0.03 21.86 9.90
CA ARG A 169 0.96 21.87 10.99
C ARG A 169 2.11 22.81 10.65
N LEU A 170 2.63 22.74 9.43
CA LEU A 170 3.72 23.59 8.96
C LEU A 170 3.31 25.08 8.98
N MET A 171 2.12 25.38 8.47
CA MET A 171 1.60 26.77 8.48
C MET A 171 1.35 27.29 9.89
N ALA A 172 0.93 26.45 10.82
CA ALA A 172 0.75 26.85 12.24
C ALA A 172 2.08 27.17 12.94
N GLN A 173 3.19 26.56 12.51
CA GLN A 173 4.54 26.84 13.06
C GLN A 173 5.18 28.11 12.51
N VAL A 174 4.73 28.58 11.34
CA VAL A 174 5.28 29.79 10.65
C VAL A 174 4.51 31.06 11.03
N ARG A 175 3.33 30.92 11.61
CA ARG A 175 2.59 32.12 12.11
C ARG A 175 3.24 32.61 13.40
N PRO A 176 3.73 33.87 13.44
CA PRO A 176 4.23 34.49 14.64
C PRO A 176 3.14 34.62 15.70
#